data_fb5ff554f89532f1ed04d219fc085f0a
#
_entry.id   fb5ff554f89532f1ed04d219fc085f0a
#
_cell.length_a   1.000
_cell.length_b   1.000
_cell.length_c   1.000
_cell.angle_alpha   90.00
_cell.angle_beta   90.00
_cell.angle_gamma   90.00
#
_symmetry.space_group_name_H-M   'P 1'
#
loop_
_entity.id
_entity.type
_entity.pdbx_description
1 polymer ?
#
loop_
_entity_poly.entity_id
_entity_poly.type
_entity_poly.pdbx_seq_one_letter_code
_entity_poly.pdbx_strand_id
1 'polypeptide(L)'
;GKRRVRFPRRVLHLHGDGSRLAESARSFASFSPDVVVDLIAFTEADAESAVQVFGGRIERFVCASSMDVYQAYGAVLRLEISEPGSHALSEDSPLRTTLFPYRAAAKHKNDFLFHYEKILVERTVLNSNGFPATVLRLPQVFGPHDRQRRLRNYLQRMDAGKEIVISQAKARWRWTRGYV
;
A
#
# COMPACT_ATOMS: atom_id res chain seq x y z
N GLY A 1 24.67 -10.73 -1.65
CA GLY A 1 25.25 -9.43 -1.33
C GLY A 1 24.18 -8.36 -1.36
N LYS A 2 24.05 -7.59 -0.28
CA LYS A 2 23.16 -6.42 -0.23
C LYS A 2 23.73 -5.37 -1.18
N ARG A 3 23.07 -5.10 -2.31
CA ARG A 3 23.44 -3.98 -3.18
C ARG A 3 23.23 -2.68 -2.40
N ARG A 4 24.31 -1.95 -2.13
CA ARG A 4 24.22 -0.59 -1.60
C ARG A 4 23.63 0.29 -2.69
N VAL A 5 22.44 0.81 -2.47
CA VAL A 5 21.87 1.86 -3.32
C VAL A 5 22.73 3.10 -3.09
N ARG A 6 23.33 3.63 -4.16
CA ARG A 6 24.04 4.92 -4.08
C ARG A 6 23.01 6.03 -4.30
N PHE A 7 22.74 6.79 -3.26
CA PHE A 7 21.94 8.00 -3.38
C PHE A 7 22.77 9.18 -3.90
N PRO A 8 22.16 10.15 -4.60
CA PRO A 8 22.81 11.40 -4.97
C PRO A 8 23.41 12.11 -3.75
N ARG A 9 24.46 12.92 -3.92
CA ARG A 9 25.18 13.61 -2.82
C ARG A 9 24.29 14.52 -1.94
N ARG A 10 23.07 14.86 -2.40
CA ARG A 10 22.11 15.71 -1.68
C ARG A 10 21.03 14.93 -0.92
N VAL A 11 21.16 13.62 -0.81
CA VAL A 11 20.19 12.79 -0.08
C VAL A 11 20.74 12.50 1.32
N LEU A 12 20.00 12.93 2.33
CA LEU A 12 20.20 12.53 3.71
C LEU A 12 19.50 11.19 3.93
N HIS A 13 20.23 10.19 4.37
CA HIS A 13 19.68 8.88 4.67
C HIS A 13 19.60 8.69 6.19
N LEU A 14 18.38 8.63 6.71
CA LEU A 14 18.09 8.30 8.10
C LEU A 14 17.71 6.83 8.21
N HIS A 15 18.33 6.12 9.15
CA HIS A 15 17.95 4.76 9.49
C HIS A 15 16.95 4.80 10.63
N GLY A 16 15.81 4.14 10.48
CA GLY A 16 14.78 4.09 11.49
C GLY A 16 13.76 2.99 11.18
N ASP A 17 12.88 2.75 12.13
CA ASP A 17 11.72 1.89 11.98
C ASP A 17 10.49 2.76 11.64
N GLY A 18 9.88 2.51 10.47
CA GLY A 18 8.70 3.27 10.01
C GLY A 18 7.49 3.15 10.95
N SER A 19 7.40 2.06 11.73
CA SER A 19 6.37 1.91 12.76
C SER A 19 6.64 2.74 14.03
N ARG A 20 7.79 3.42 14.10
CA ARG A 20 8.27 4.20 15.25
C ARG A 20 8.72 5.60 14.83
N LEU A 21 7.94 6.27 14.00
CA LEU A 21 8.29 7.60 13.48
C LEU A 21 8.62 8.61 14.60
N ALA A 22 7.96 8.50 15.73
CA ALA A 22 8.19 9.37 16.88
C ALA A 22 9.66 9.34 17.39
N GLU A 23 10.34 8.21 17.27
CA GLU A 23 11.75 8.09 17.66
C GLU A 23 12.67 8.95 16.79
N SER A 24 12.26 9.22 15.55
CA SER A 24 13.00 10.05 14.58
C SER A 24 12.48 11.49 14.48
N ALA A 25 11.51 11.88 15.29
CA ALA A 25 10.84 13.19 15.19
C ALA A 25 11.79 14.39 15.25
N ARG A 26 12.85 14.32 16.09
CA ARG A 26 13.89 15.36 16.17
C ARG A 26 14.66 15.50 14.87
N SER A 27 15.01 14.38 14.23
CA SER A 27 15.71 14.38 12.95
C SER A 27 14.85 14.95 11.84
N PHE A 28 13.56 14.62 11.81
CA PHE A 28 12.60 15.20 10.87
C PHE A 28 12.42 16.71 11.09
N ALA A 29 12.31 17.14 12.34
CA ALA A 29 12.20 18.57 12.67
C ALA A 29 13.46 19.36 12.24
N SER A 30 14.65 18.76 12.43
CA SER A 30 15.91 19.36 11.99
C SER A 30 16.04 19.41 10.45
N PHE A 31 15.51 18.41 9.75
CA PHE A 31 15.47 18.39 8.29
C PHE A 31 14.45 19.35 7.71
N SER A 32 13.36 19.62 8.46
CA SER A 32 12.26 20.53 8.08
C SER A 32 11.69 20.24 6.69
N PRO A 33 11.09 19.06 6.45
CA PRO A 33 10.55 18.74 5.14
C PRO A 33 9.32 19.59 4.82
N ASP A 34 9.21 20.07 3.58
CA ASP A 34 7.99 20.71 3.07
C ASP A 34 6.94 19.65 2.70
N VAL A 35 7.39 18.52 2.15
CA VAL A 35 6.55 17.43 1.69
C VAL A 35 7.02 16.10 2.26
N VAL A 36 6.09 15.28 2.71
CA VAL A 36 6.34 13.88 3.13
C VAL A 36 5.62 12.93 2.19
N VAL A 37 6.34 11.92 1.70
CA VAL A 37 5.78 10.81 0.92
C VAL A 37 5.92 9.54 1.73
N ASP A 38 4.81 9.02 2.25
CA ASP A 38 4.78 7.78 3.03
C ASP A 38 4.34 6.61 2.17
N LEU A 39 5.24 5.66 1.99
CA LEU A 39 5.02 4.43 1.21
C LEU A 39 4.71 3.22 2.09
N ILE A 40 4.76 3.36 3.42
CA ILE A 40 4.76 2.25 4.36
C ILE A 40 3.74 2.34 5.50
N ALA A 41 2.87 3.35 5.54
CA ALA A 41 1.75 3.37 6.48
C ALA A 41 0.74 2.27 6.13
N PHE A 42 0.77 1.16 6.85
CA PHE A 42 -0.09 0.01 6.59
C PHE A 42 -1.23 -0.15 7.59
N THR A 43 -1.09 0.44 8.76
CA THR A 43 -2.05 0.38 9.86
C THR A 43 -2.54 1.77 10.24
N GLU A 44 -3.69 1.85 10.91
CA GLU A 44 -4.20 3.10 11.46
C GLU A 44 -3.18 3.76 12.40
N ALA A 45 -2.51 2.98 13.25
CA ALA A 45 -1.49 3.48 14.18
C ALA A 45 -0.29 4.11 13.45
N ASP A 46 0.11 3.57 12.28
CA ASP A 46 1.16 4.20 11.47
C ASP A 46 0.71 5.59 11.00
N ALA A 47 -0.54 5.70 10.53
CA ALA A 47 -1.11 6.97 10.07
C ALA A 47 -1.25 7.99 11.20
N GLU A 48 -1.73 7.56 12.38
CA GLU A 48 -1.80 8.41 13.58
C GLU A 48 -0.42 8.92 14.00
N SER A 49 0.58 8.06 13.97
CA SER A 49 1.97 8.44 14.26
C SER A 49 2.48 9.48 13.26
N ALA A 50 2.17 9.32 11.96
CA ALA A 50 2.55 10.30 10.94
C ALA A 50 1.85 11.66 11.17
N VAL A 51 0.56 11.66 11.48
CA VAL A 51 -0.19 12.89 11.83
C VAL A 51 0.43 13.58 13.04
N GLN A 52 0.78 12.84 14.08
CA GLN A 52 1.39 13.38 15.29
C GLN A 52 2.77 14.00 15.01
N VAL A 53 3.59 13.34 14.19
CA VAL A 53 4.97 13.77 13.92
C VAL A 53 5.02 14.95 12.96
N PHE A 54 4.18 14.97 11.92
CA PHE A 54 4.26 15.93 10.82
C PHE A 54 3.17 17.01 10.87
N GLY A 55 2.12 16.85 11.68
CA GLY A 55 1.02 17.81 11.78
C GLY A 55 1.50 19.23 12.10
N GLY A 56 1.03 20.22 11.32
CA GLY A 56 1.40 21.62 11.43
C GLY A 56 2.85 21.96 11.02
N ARG A 57 3.57 21.01 10.42
CA ARG A 57 5.00 21.17 10.10
C ARG A 57 5.34 20.98 8.64
N ILE A 58 4.40 20.51 7.84
CA ILE A 58 4.60 20.24 6.41
C ILE A 58 3.50 20.86 5.58
N GLU A 59 3.80 21.15 4.33
CA GLU A 59 2.83 21.71 3.38
C GLU A 59 1.93 20.63 2.77
N ARG A 60 2.44 19.39 2.63
CA ARG A 60 1.69 18.28 2.04
C ARG A 60 2.16 16.91 2.52
N PHE A 61 1.19 16.04 2.75
CA PHE A 61 1.43 14.62 3.01
C PHE A 61 0.90 13.78 1.84
N VAL A 62 1.73 12.93 1.25
CA VAL A 62 1.35 11.98 0.19
C VAL A 62 1.41 10.57 0.77
N CYS A 63 0.29 9.89 0.82
CA CYS A 63 0.17 8.54 1.38
C CYS A 63 -0.05 7.50 0.29
N ALA A 64 0.79 6.47 0.25
CA ALA A 64 0.54 5.31 -0.59
C ALA A 64 -0.51 4.40 0.05
N SER A 65 -1.68 4.35 -0.57
CA SER A 65 -2.73 3.39 -0.28
C SER A 65 -2.71 2.24 -1.29
N SER A 66 -3.76 1.47 -1.36
CA SER A 66 -3.86 0.27 -2.17
C SER A 66 -5.25 0.18 -2.82
N MET A 67 -5.33 -0.38 -4.02
CA MET A 67 -6.60 -0.73 -4.65
C MET A 67 -7.40 -1.77 -3.85
N ASP A 68 -6.83 -2.40 -2.82
CA ASP A 68 -7.55 -3.34 -1.98
C ASP A 68 -8.59 -2.68 -1.06
N VAL A 69 -8.62 -1.35 -1.01
CA VAL A 69 -9.67 -0.60 -0.32
C VAL A 69 -11.03 -0.69 -1.01
N TYR A 70 -11.06 -0.98 -2.31
CA TYR A 70 -12.32 -1.03 -3.04
C TYR A 70 -13.16 -2.27 -2.73
N GLN A 71 -14.49 -2.10 -2.74
CA GLN A 71 -15.46 -3.18 -2.53
C GLN A 71 -15.26 -4.32 -3.53
N ALA A 72 -14.96 -4.01 -4.78
CA ALA A 72 -14.66 -5.02 -5.80
C ALA A 72 -13.52 -5.96 -5.39
N TYR A 73 -12.53 -5.46 -4.64
CA TYR A 73 -11.48 -6.30 -4.09
C TYR A 73 -11.96 -7.17 -2.92
N GLY A 74 -12.83 -6.63 -2.08
CA GLY A 74 -13.50 -7.39 -1.02
C GLY A 74 -14.26 -8.59 -1.57
N ALA A 75 -14.94 -8.44 -2.70
CA ALA A 75 -15.61 -9.55 -3.40
C ALA A 75 -14.60 -10.62 -3.89
N VAL A 76 -13.44 -10.21 -4.42
CA VAL A 76 -12.37 -11.14 -4.81
C VAL A 76 -11.85 -11.95 -3.63
N LEU A 77 -11.73 -11.32 -2.47
CA LEU A 77 -11.33 -11.98 -1.21
C LEU A 77 -12.49 -12.76 -0.54
N ARG A 78 -13.69 -12.73 -1.11
CA ARG A 78 -14.90 -13.33 -0.55
C ARG A 78 -15.28 -12.77 0.83
N LEU A 79 -14.94 -11.53 1.08
CA LEU A 79 -15.32 -10.81 2.29
C LEU A 79 -16.67 -10.11 2.13
N GLU A 80 -17.09 -9.88 0.89
CA GLU A 80 -18.31 -9.16 0.55
C GLU A 80 -19.03 -9.86 -0.59
N ILE A 81 -20.36 -9.75 -0.60
CA ILE A 81 -21.19 -10.20 -1.71
C ILE A 81 -21.32 -9.02 -2.66
N SER A 82 -20.54 -9.01 -3.72
CA SER A 82 -20.60 -8.02 -4.78
C SER A 82 -20.30 -8.70 -6.10
N GLU A 83 -21.11 -8.44 -7.11
CA GLU A 83 -20.76 -8.79 -8.48
C GLU A 83 -19.58 -7.92 -8.91
N PRO A 84 -18.53 -8.51 -9.50
CA PRO A 84 -17.45 -7.74 -10.08
C PRO A 84 -18.00 -6.82 -11.16
N GLY A 85 -17.98 -5.52 -10.92
CA GLY A 85 -18.48 -4.54 -11.88
C GLY A 85 -17.78 -4.66 -13.23
N SER A 86 -18.51 -4.43 -14.31
CA SER A 86 -17.95 -4.39 -15.68
C SER A 86 -17.17 -3.09 -15.97
N HIS A 87 -17.23 -2.11 -15.06
CA HIS A 87 -16.69 -0.78 -15.23
C HIS A 87 -15.31 -0.64 -14.58
N ALA A 88 -14.49 0.25 -15.13
CA ALA A 88 -13.24 0.65 -14.48
C ALA A 88 -13.54 1.32 -13.12
N LEU A 89 -12.70 1.05 -12.13
CA LEU A 89 -12.78 1.72 -10.84
C LEU A 89 -12.27 3.15 -10.97
N SER A 90 -12.95 4.08 -10.32
CA SER A 90 -12.56 5.47 -10.10
C SER A 90 -12.31 5.71 -8.62
N GLU A 91 -11.86 6.92 -8.28
CA GLU A 91 -11.64 7.34 -6.90
C GLU A 91 -12.94 7.29 -6.06
N ASP A 92 -14.09 7.52 -6.69
CA ASP A 92 -15.41 7.52 -6.06
C ASP A 92 -16.06 6.13 -5.99
N SER A 93 -15.40 5.11 -6.52
CA SER A 93 -15.92 3.74 -6.46
C SER A 93 -16.07 3.28 -5.01
N PRO A 94 -17.11 2.45 -4.70
CA PRO A 94 -17.40 2.00 -3.34
C PRO A 94 -16.20 1.32 -2.68
N LEU A 95 -15.95 1.66 -1.41
CA LEU A 95 -14.94 1.02 -0.58
C LEU A 95 -15.50 -0.24 0.10
N ARG A 96 -14.62 -1.14 0.52
CA ARG A 96 -14.99 -2.29 1.35
C ARG A 96 -15.71 -1.84 2.62
N THR A 97 -16.72 -2.57 3.02
CA THR A 97 -17.35 -2.43 4.33
C THR A 97 -16.68 -3.31 5.37
N THR A 98 -16.19 -4.48 4.97
CA THR A 98 -15.44 -5.40 5.83
C THR A 98 -14.00 -4.90 6.00
N LEU A 99 -13.67 -4.48 7.23
CA LEU A 99 -12.32 -4.06 7.59
C LEU A 99 -11.39 -5.26 7.84
N PHE A 100 -10.08 -4.97 7.82
CA PHE A 100 -8.99 -5.92 8.08
C PHE A 100 -9.01 -7.15 7.16
N PRO A 101 -8.84 -6.94 5.85
CA PRO A 101 -9.07 -7.96 4.81
C PRO A 101 -8.18 -9.19 4.91
N TYR A 102 -7.05 -9.09 5.61
CA TYR A 102 -6.07 -10.16 5.73
C TYR A 102 -5.97 -10.75 7.14
N ARG A 103 -6.84 -10.32 8.07
CA ARG A 103 -6.79 -10.75 9.47
C ARG A 103 -6.91 -12.27 9.64
N ALA A 104 -7.73 -12.93 8.82
CA ALA A 104 -7.89 -14.38 8.84
C ALA A 104 -6.62 -15.14 8.39
N ALA A 105 -5.72 -14.50 7.64
CA ALA A 105 -4.45 -15.06 7.21
C ALA A 105 -3.30 -14.78 8.20
N ALA A 106 -3.54 -13.95 9.21
CA ALA A 106 -2.54 -13.64 10.22
C ALA A 106 -2.27 -14.85 11.12
N LYS A 107 -1.01 -15.11 11.41
CA LYS A 107 -0.58 -16.26 12.26
C LYS A 107 -0.83 -16.00 13.76
N HIS A 108 -0.76 -14.76 14.18
CA HIS A 108 -0.97 -14.30 15.57
C HIS A 108 -1.31 -12.80 15.58
N LYS A 109 -1.74 -12.28 16.72
CA LYS A 109 -2.16 -10.86 16.86
C LYS A 109 -1.05 -9.85 16.60
N ASN A 110 0.21 -10.23 16.73
CA ASN A 110 1.36 -9.36 16.42
C ASN A 110 1.81 -9.48 14.95
N ASP A 111 1.13 -10.30 14.14
CA ASP A 111 1.39 -10.38 12.71
C ASP A 111 0.95 -9.06 12.04
N PHE A 112 1.76 -8.57 11.14
CA PHE A 112 1.46 -7.41 10.31
C PHE A 112 0.07 -7.49 9.65
N LEU A 113 -0.31 -8.65 9.12
CA LEU A 113 -1.60 -8.86 8.46
C LEU A 113 -2.80 -8.72 9.41
N PHE A 114 -2.61 -8.86 10.72
CA PHE A 114 -3.68 -8.73 11.69
C PHE A 114 -4.20 -7.29 11.82
N HIS A 115 -3.31 -6.32 11.66
CA HIS A 115 -3.59 -4.89 11.82
C HIS A 115 -3.65 -4.13 10.49
N TYR A 116 -3.30 -4.77 9.38
CA TYR A 116 -3.29 -4.14 8.06
C TYR A 116 -4.69 -3.64 7.68
N GLU A 117 -4.84 -2.33 7.45
CA GLU A 117 -6.09 -1.73 7.01
C GLU A 117 -5.90 -0.35 6.35
N LYS A 118 -5.89 -0.33 5.03
CA LYS A 118 -5.64 0.91 4.27
C LYS A 118 -6.82 1.89 4.31
N ILE A 119 -8.05 1.43 4.51
CA ILE A 119 -9.21 2.34 4.64
C ILE A 119 -9.05 3.22 5.89
N LEU A 120 -8.60 2.64 7.00
CA LEU A 120 -8.36 3.41 8.23
C LEU A 120 -7.19 4.38 8.05
N VAL A 121 -6.11 3.93 7.39
CA VAL A 121 -4.99 4.83 7.02
C VAL A 121 -5.49 6.03 6.22
N GLU A 122 -6.27 5.82 5.15
CA GLU A 122 -6.83 6.89 4.32
C GLU A 122 -7.69 7.86 5.15
N ARG A 123 -8.59 7.32 5.97
CA ARG A 123 -9.46 8.12 6.85
C ARG A 123 -8.66 8.98 7.81
N THR A 124 -7.65 8.41 8.46
CA THR A 124 -6.81 9.13 9.42
C THR A 124 -6.06 10.29 8.77
N VAL A 125 -5.41 10.07 7.61
CA VAL A 125 -4.63 11.13 6.97
C VAL A 125 -5.50 12.18 6.29
N LEU A 126 -6.63 11.79 5.68
CA LEU A 126 -7.53 12.73 4.99
C LEU A 126 -8.33 13.59 5.96
N ASN A 127 -8.68 13.07 7.13
CA ASN A 127 -9.41 13.83 8.17
C ASN A 127 -8.47 14.64 9.09
N SER A 128 -7.16 14.54 8.89
CA SER A 128 -6.20 15.32 9.67
C SER A 128 -6.30 16.80 9.33
N ASN A 129 -6.42 17.65 10.37
CA ASN A 129 -6.30 19.09 10.23
C ASN A 129 -4.82 19.55 10.25
N GLY A 130 -3.87 18.64 10.41
CA GLY A 130 -2.45 18.96 10.56
C GLY A 130 -1.74 19.28 9.24
N PHE A 131 -2.25 18.82 8.12
CA PHE A 131 -1.69 19.03 6.77
C PHE A 131 -2.71 18.66 5.68
N PRO A 132 -2.59 19.25 4.47
CA PRO A 132 -3.28 18.74 3.29
C PRO A 132 -2.73 17.37 2.89
N ALA A 133 -3.60 16.36 2.71
CA ALA A 133 -3.20 15.03 2.32
C ALA A 133 -3.59 14.67 0.87
N THR A 134 -2.77 13.85 0.23
CA THR A 134 -3.06 13.19 -1.05
C THR A 134 -2.88 11.69 -0.88
N VAL A 135 -3.88 10.92 -1.26
CA VAL A 135 -3.84 9.46 -1.19
C VAL A 135 -3.69 8.86 -2.58
N LEU A 136 -2.73 7.95 -2.74
CA LEU A 136 -2.48 7.23 -3.99
C LEU A 136 -2.85 5.77 -3.81
N ARG A 137 -3.99 5.34 -4.37
CA ARG A 137 -4.44 3.94 -4.36
C ARG A 137 -3.70 3.14 -5.42
N LEU A 138 -2.53 2.64 -5.06
CA LEU A 138 -1.65 1.93 -5.99
C LEU A 138 -2.24 0.57 -6.38
N PRO A 139 -2.11 0.18 -7.67
CA PRO A 139 -2.44 -1.16 -8.13
C PRO A 139 -1.41 -2.18 -7.61
N GLN A 140 -1.62 -3.45 -7.97
CA GLN A 140 -0.60 -4.47 -7.71
C GLN A 140 0.68 -4.16 -8.50
N VAL A 141 1.70 -3.67 -7.80
CA VAL A 141 2.97 -3.30 -8.39
C VAL A 141 3.84 -4.54 -8.65
N PHE A 142 4.47 -4.61 -9.81
CA PHE A 142 5.40 -5.66 -10.19
C PHE A 142 6.59 -5.08 -11.00
N GLY A 143 7.66 -5.85 -11.15
CA GLY A 143 8.82 -5.43 -11.94
C GLY A 143 10.14 -5.91 -11.32
N PRO A 144 11.27 -5.26 -11.64
CA PRO A 144 12.56 -5.59 -11.04
C PRO A 144 12.47 -5.53 -9.52
N HIS A 145 13.03 -6.55 -8.86
CA HIS A 145 13.00 -6.69 -7.39
C HIS A 145 11.65 -7.04 -6.75
N ASP A 146 10.61 -7.42 -7.52
CA ASP A 146 9.38 -7.97 -6.95
C ASP A 146 9.69 -9.23 -6.12
N ARG A 147 9.70 -9.07 -4.77
CA ARG A 147 9.99 -10.15 -3.82
C ARG A 147 8.97 -11.28 -3.88
N GLN A 148 7.73 -10.98 -4.25
CA GLN A 148 6.66 -11.97 -4.36
C GLN A 148 6.72 -12.73 -5.69
N ARG A 149 7.54 -12.27 -6.65
CA ARG A 149 7.74 -12.91 -7.95
C ARG A 149 6.42 -13.29 -8.63
N ARG A 150 5.44 -12.39 -8.60
CA ARG A 150 4.04 -12.63 -8.97
C ARG A 150 3.85 -13.20 -10.37
N LEU A 151 4.70 -12.86 -11.32
CA LEU A 151 4.64 -13.35 -12.69
C LEU A 151 5.53 -14.58 -12.95
N ARG A 152 6.35 -14.99 -11.97
CA ARG A 152 7.36 -16.04 -12.16
C ARG A 152 6.80 -17.34 -12.74
N ASN A 153 5.70 -17.83 -12.19
CA ASN A 153 5.11 -19.09 -12.64
C ASN A 153 4.65 -19.05 -14.09
N TYR A 154 4.09 -17.92 -14.51
CA TYR A 154 3.68 -17.72 -15.90
C TYR A 154 4.89 -17.67 -16.83
N LEU A 155 5.88 -16.84 -16.50
CA LEU A 155 7.11 -16.70 -17.28
C LEU A 155 7.86 -18.03 -17.41
N GLN A 156 8.03 -18.78 -16.32
CA GLN A 156 8.68 -20.10 -16.36
C GLN A 156 7.94 -21.12 -17.24
N ARG A 157 6.60 -21.09 -17.26
CA ARG A 157 5.83 -21.95 -18.14
C ARG A 157 5.97 -21.55 -19.60
N MET A 158 5.99 -20.24 -19.89
CA MET A 158 6.21 -19.71 -21.23
C MET A 158 7.60 -20.08 -21.75
N ASP A 159 8.64 -19.86 -20.95
CA ASP A 159 10.03 -20.22 -21.29
C ASP A 159 10.21 -21.72 -21.56
N ALA A 160 9.45 -22.54 -20.83
CA ALA A 160 9.46 -24.00 -20.99
C ALA A 160 8.52 -24.51 -22.10
N GLY A 161 7.87 -23.65 -22.87
CA GLY A 161 6.89 -24.02 -23.90
C GLY A 161 5.66 -24.77 -23.35
N LYS A 162 5.34 -24.58 -22.05
CA LYS A 162 4.22 -25.26 -21.38
C LYS A 162 2.96 -24.45 -21.47
N GLU A 163 1.84 -25.11 -21.62
CA GLU A 163 0.52 -24.47 -21.61
C GLU A 163 0.27 -23.71 -20.30
N ILE A 164 -0.36 -22.52 -20.42
CA ILE A 164 -0.87 -21.75 -19.29
C ILE A 164 -2.37 -22.00 -19.18
N VAL A 165 -2.77 -22.81 -18.22
CA VAL A 165 -4.18 -23.08 -17.95
C VAL A 165 -4.74 -21.97 -17.06
N ILE A 166 -5.76 -21.27 -17.54
CA ILE A 166 -6.46 -20.20 -16.82
C ILE A 166 -7.94 -20.61 -16.72
N SER A 167 -8.51 -20.58 -15.52
CA SER A 167 -9.95 -20.80 -15.36
C SER A 167 -10.75 -19.71 -16.07
N GLN A 168 -11.97 -20.04 -16.54
CA GLN A 168 -12.83 -19.07 -17.21
C GLN A 168 -13.12 -17.83 -16.35
N ALA A 169 -13.30 -18.01 -15.05
CA ALA A 169 -13.48 -16.90 -14.11
C ALA A 169 -12.25 -15.99 -14.08
N LYS A 170 -11.03 -16.56 -14.07
CA LYS A 170 -9.78 -15.81 -14.13
C LYS A 170 -9.57 -15.12 -15.47
N ALA A 171 -9.98 -15.71 -16.57
CA ALA A 171 -9.87 -15.13 -17.90
C ALA A 171 -10.77 -13.88 -18.08
N ARG A 172 -11.90 -13.84 -17.37
CA ARG A 172 -12.82 -12.71 -17.37
C ARG A 172 -12.40 -11.60 -16.38
N TRP A 173 -11.48 -11.89 -15.47
CA TRP A 173 -11.11 -10.97 -14.44
C TRP A 173 -10.11 -9.92 -14.93
N ARG A 174 -10.46 -8.66 -14.80
CA ARG A 174 -9.61 -7.52 -15.13
C ARG A 174 -8.93 -7.01 -13.87
N TRP A 175 -7.62 -6.92 -13.92
CA TRP A 175 -6.82 -6.44 -12.80
C TRP A 175 -5.80 -5.43 -13.28
N THR A 176 -5.81 -4.25 -12.66
CA THR A 176 -4.79 -3.24 -12.92
C THR A 176 -3.47 -3.63 -12.27
N ARG A 177 -2.40 -3.56 -13.03
CA ARG A 177 -1.03 -3.79 -12.55
C ARG A 177 -0.17 -2.61 -12.90
N GLY A 178 0.68 -2.16 -11.95
CA GLY A 178 1.70 -1.15 -12.18
C GLY A 178 3.06 -1.80 -12.39
N TYR A 179 3.78 -1.39 -13.44
CA TYR A 179 5.17 -1.78 -13.65
C TYR A 179 6.11 -0.69 -13.13
N VAL A 180 7.22 -1.06 -12.45
CA VAL A 180 8.29 -0.19 -11.95
C VAL A 180 9.64 -0.59 -12.48
#